data_65e529b7c2f11f055993d1c412515ca0
#
_entry.id   65e529b7c2f11f055993d1c412515ca0
#
_cell.length_a   1.000
_cell.length_b   1.000
_cell.length_c   1.000
_cell.angle_alpha   90.00
_cell.angle_beta   90.00
_cell.angle_gamma   90.00
#
_symmetry.space_group_name_H-M   'P 1'
#
loop_
_entity.id
_entity.type
_entity.pdbx_description
1 polymer ?
#
loop_
_entity_poly.entity_id
_entity_poly.type
_entity_poly.pdbx_seq_one_letter_code
_entity_poly.pdbx_strand_id
1 'polypeptide(L)'
;MLSLVAVVSIACSCASCKNATKAAAEPDTVALVGPTFRGDSAYVFAAKQCDFGPRVMNSAAHDRCGEWIMQKFREFGMSVEAQDAELKGWDGTMLRSRNIIARFRPEQTTRILLCAHWDSRPWADNDPDSTNWH
;
A
#
# COMPACT_ATOMS: atom_id res chain seq x y z
N MET A 1 -3.76 17.89 74.99
CA MET A 1 -4.30 16.83 74.13
C MET A 1 -3.49 16.84 72.83
N LEU A 2 -2.58 15.85 72.66
CA LEU A 2 -1.66 15.72 71.55
C LEU A 2 -2.31 14.84 70.50
N SER A 3 -2.58 15.38 69.28
CA SER A 3 -3.05 14.60 68.14
C SER A 3 -1.86 14.16 67.32
N LEU A 4 -1.63 12.85 67.29
CA LEU A 4 -0.59 12.20 66.55
C LEU A 4 -1.09 12.00 65.07
N VAL A 5 -0.48 12.70 64.12
CA VAL A 5 -0.75 12.47 62.70
C VAL A 5 0.22 11.41 62.17
N ALA A 6 -0.29 10.24 61.86
CA ALA A 6 0.49 9.16 61.24
C ALA A 6 0.61 9.40 59.75
N VAL A 7 1.84 9.66 59.25
CA VAL A 7 2.15 9.71 57.85
C VAL A 7 2.41 8.29 57.34
N VAL A 8 1.50 7.78 56.54
CA VAL A 8 1.67 6.49 55.83
C VAL A 8 2.43 6.75 54.54
N SER A 9 3.70 6.37 54.50
CA SER A 9 4.53 6.38 53.29
C SER A 9 4.22 5.13 52.47
N ILE A 10 3.54 5.33 51.32
CA ILE A 10 3.35 4.27 50.31
C ILE A 10 4.61 4.19 49.47
N ALA A 11 5.46 3.21 49.74
CA ALA A 11 6.59 2.86 48.90
C ALA A 11 6.05 2.10 47.67
N CYS A 12 6.02 2.80 46.51
CA CYS A 12 5.69 2.18 45.23
C CYS A 12 6.92 1.44 44.70
N SER A 13 7.01 0.15 44.97
CA SER A 13 8.05 -0.74 44.49
C SER A 13 7.76 -1.11 43.01
N CYS A 14 8.32 -0.35 42.08
CA CYS A 14 8.39 -0.76 40.68
C CYS A 14 9.48 -1.85 40.50
N ALA A 15 9.15 -3.07 40.83
CA ALA A 15 9.97 -4.23 40.49
C ALA A 15 9.12 -5.19 39.68
N SER A 16 9.23 -5.12 38.37
CA SER A 16 9.13 -6.30 37.49
C SER A 16 9.26 -5.94 36.02
N CYS A 17 10.45 -5.54 35.56
CA CYS A 17 10.82 -5.86 34.20
C CYS A 17 11.43 -7.26 34.21
N LYS A 18 10.58 -8.28 34.29
CA LYS A 18 11.01 -9.64 33.92
C LYS A 18 11.18 -9.62 32.39
N ASN A 19 12.41 -9.90 31.95
CA ASN A 19 12.74 -10.25 30.57
C ASN A 19 11.75 -11.32 30.10
N ALA A 20 10.73 -10.90 29.36
CA ALA A 20 9.96 -11.83 28.55
C ALA A 20 10.91 -12.30 27.46
N THR A 21 11.52 -13.45 27.64
CA THR A 21 12.16 -14.19 26.57
C THR A 21 11.10 -14.35 25.50
N LYS A 22 11.25 -13.58 24.40
CA LYS A 22 10.39 -13.69 23.24
C LYS A 22 10.53 -15.12 22.76
N ALA A 23 9.57 -15.97 23.09
CA ALA A 23 9.48 -17.29 22.50
C ALA A 23 9.53 -17.08 21.00
N ALA A 24 10.50 -17.67 20.32
CA ALA A 24 10.54 -17.69 18.88
C ALA A 24 9.20 -18.31 18.46
N ALA A 25 8.38 -17.52 17.75
CA ALA A 25 7.16 -18.05 17.17
C ALA A 25 7.60 -19.20 16.27
N GLU A 26 7.11 -20.41 16.53
CA GLU A 26 7.26 -21.53 15.63
C GLU A 26 6.77 -21.06 14.27
N PRO A 27 7.50 -21.36 13.15
CA PRO A 27 7.04 -20.99 11.84
C PRO A 27 5.66 -21.62 11.62
N ASP A 28 4.69 -20.77 11.32
CA ASP A 28 3.33 -21.19 11.03
C ASP A 28 3.37 -22.13 9.82
N THR A 29 3.37 -23.43 10.06
CA THR A 29 3.48 -24.47 9.04
C THR A 29 2.16 -24.73 8.33
N VAL A 30 1.33 -23.68 8.19
CA VAL A 30 0.14 -23.77 7.33
C VAL A 30 0.60 -24.04 5.91
N ALA A 31 0.32 -25.24 5.40
CA ALA A 31 0.61 -25.56 4.01
C ALA A 31 -0.09 -24.53 3.10
N LEU A 32 0.70 -23.82 2.29
CA LEU A 32 0.17 -22.86 1.33
C LEU A 32 -0.74 -23.61 0.35
N VAL A 33 -2.03 -23.33 0.40
CA VAL A 33 -3.02 -23.87 -0.53
C VAL A 33 -3.13 -22.89 -1.69
N GLY A 34 -2.49 -23.24 -2.81
CA GLY A 34 -2.53 -22.40 -4.00
C GLY A 34 -1.30 -22.59 -4.89
N PRO A 35 -1.28 -21.97 -6.07
CA PRO A 35 -0.12 -21.97 -6.94
C PRO A 35 1.03 -21.19 -6.31
N THR A 36 2.26 -21.62 -6.62
CA THR A 36 3.45 -20.88 -6.19
C THR A 36 3.46 -19.47 -6.76
N PHE A 37 3.78 -18.48 -5.91
CA PHE A 37 3.95 -17.09 -6.34
C PHE A 37 5.10 -16.97 -7.35
N ARG A 38 4.85 -16.31 -8.47
CA ARG A 38 5.82 -16.12 -9.55
C ARG A 38 6.45 -14.74 -9.46
N GLY A 39 7.51 -14.59 -8.66
CA GLY A 39 8.22 -13.33 -8.43
C GLY A 39 8.74 -12.70 -9.72
N ASP A 40 9.30 -13.51 -10.63
CA ASP A 40 9.81 -13.03 -11.93
C ASP A 40 8.70 -12.35 -12.76
N SER A 41 7.51 -12.93 -12.78
CA SER A 41 6.37 -12.32 -13.49
C SER A 41 5.93 -11.02 -12.83
N ALA A 42 5.91 -10.95 -11.51
CA ALA A 42 5.59 -9.74 -10.78
C ALA A 42 6.61 -8.62 -11.08
N TYR A 43 7.91 -8.96 -11.11
CA TYR A 43 8.97 -8.03 -11.46
C TYR A 43 8.80 -7.49 -12.89
N VAL A 44 8.54 -8.35 -13.87
CA VAL A 44 8.32 -7.94 -15.28
C VAL A 44 7.14 -6.97 -15.39
N PHE A 45 6.05 -7.20 -14.67
CA PHE A 45 4.91 -6.28 -14.67
C PHE A 45 5.23 -4.93 -14.01
N ALA A 46 6.03 -4.92 -12.95
CA ALA A 46 6.47 -3.68 -12.30
C ALA A 46 7.43 -2.90 -13.22
N ALA A 47 8.41 -3.57 -13.80
CA ALA A 47 9.35 -2.98 -14.76
C ALA A 47 8.61 -2.39 -15.97
N LYS A 48 7.61 -3.10 -16.50
CA LYS A 48 6.80 -2.60 -17.62
C LYS A 48 6.04 -1.32 -17.29
N GLN A 49 5.58 -1.14 -16.07
CA GLN A 49 4.97 0.12 -15.64
C GLN A 49 5.99 1.26 -15.65
N CYS A 50 7.25 0.98 -15.30
CA CYS A 50 8.33 1.98 -15.36
C CYS A 50 8.68 2.37 -16.79
N ASP A 51 8.59 1.45 -17.76
CA ASP A 51 8.87 1.71 -19.19
C ASP A 51 7.95 2.78 -19.80
N PHE A 52 6.77 3.03 -19.25
CA PHE A 52 5.89 4.10 -19.70
C PHE A 52 6.43 5.49 -19.36
N GLY A 53 7.42 5.58 -18.47
CA GLY A 53 7.94 6.82 -17.91
C GLY A 53 7.14 7.32 -16.71
N PRO A 54 7.37 8.57 -16.28
CA PRO A 54 6.65 9.17 -15.16
C PRO A 54 5.14 9.19 -15.41
N ARG A 55 4.40 8.47 -14.56
CA ARG A 55 2.93 8.30 -14.68
C ARG A 55 2.19 9.37 -13.88
N VAL A 56 2.61 10.61 -14.07
CA VAL A 56 1.98 11.77 -13.44
C VAL A 56 0.58 11.96 -14.03
N MET A 57 -0.41 12.27 -13.20
CA MET A 57 -1.77 12.57 -13.67
C MET A 57 -1.73 13.64 -14.77
N ASN A 58 -2.64 13.55 -15.73
CA ASN A 58 -2.70 14.34 -16.97
C ASN A 58 -1.62 14.03 -18.02
N SER A 59 -0.65 13.16 -17.75
CA SER A 59 0.38 12.81 -18.73
C SER A 59 -0.07 11.67 -19.65
N ALA A 60 0.48 11.66 -20.88
CA ALA A 60 0.26 10.55 -21.80
C ALA A 60 0.84 9.21 -21.28
N ALA A 61 1.88 9.26 -20.41
CA ALA A 61 2.43 8.08 -19.76
C ALA A 61 1.43 7.46 -18.80
N HIS A 62 0.73 8.30 -18.01
CA HIS A 62 -0.35 7.88 -17.13
C HIS A 62 -1.47 7.20 -17.94
N ASP A 63 -1.98 7.85 -18.97
CA ASP A 63 -3.06 7.31 -19.78
C ASP A 63 -2.69 5.95 -20.40
N ARG A 64 -1.51 5.84 -21.03
CA ARG A 64 -1.04 4.57 -21.63
C ARG A 64 -0.84 3.46 -20.60
N CYS A 65 -0.28 3.79 -19.45
CA CYS A 65 -0.08 2.80 -18.38
C CYS A 65 -1.42 2.30 -17.83
N GLY A 66 -2.38 3.19 -17.60
CA GLY A 66 -3.71 2.83 -17.13
C GLY A 66 -4.43 1.87 -18.10
N GLU A 67 -4.40 2.17 -19.40
CA GLU A 67 -4.96 1.27 -20.42
C GLU A 67 -4.27 -0.10 -20.45
N TRP A 68 -2.93 -0.12 -20.34
CA TRP A 68 -2.18 -1.37 -20.29
C TRP A 68 -2.54 -2.21 -19.05
N ILE A 69 -2.66 -1.59 -17.86
CA ILE A 69 -3.07 -2.29 -16.64
C ILE A 69 -4.46 -2.91 -16.82
N MET A 70 -5.43 -2.14 -17.31
CA MET A 70 -6.78 -2.64 -17.58
C MET A 70 -6.79 -3.79 -18.57
N GLN A 71 -5.98 -3.70 -19.64
CA GLN A 71 -5.84 -4.77 -20.62
C GLN A 71 -5.30 -6.04 -19.97
N LYS A 72 -4.24 -5.94 -19.12
CA LYS A 72 -3.66 -7.09 -18.42
C LYS A 72 -4.67 -7.77 -17.51
N PHE A 73 -5.45 -7.02 -16.76
CA PHE A 73 -6.50 -7.63 -15.93
C PHE A 73 -7.56 -8.35 -16.77
N ARG A 74 -7.94 -7.82 -17.93
CA ARG A 74 -8.86 -8.50 -18.86
C ARG A 74 -8.25 -9.79 -19.41
N GLU A 75 -6.95 -9.77 -19.77
CA GLU A 75 -6.22 -10.96 -20.22
C GLU A 75 -6.19 -12.07 -19.15
N PHE A 76 -6.22 -11.69 -17.87
CA PHE A 76 -6.35 -12.63 -16.75
C PHE A 76 -7.80 -13.05 -16.45
N GLY A 77 -8.74 -12.69 -17.31
CA GLY A 77 -10.15 -13.08 -17.16
C GLY A 77 -10.93 -12.31 -16.10
N MET A 78 -10.45 -11.13 -15.70
CA MET A 78 -11.13 -10.29 -14.72
C MET A 78 -12.17 -9.38 -15.39
N SER A 79 -13.23 -9.07 -14.67
CA SER A 79 -14.11 -7.95 -15.00
C SER A 79 -13.42 -6.64 -14.58
N VAL A 80 -13.26 -5.70 -15.51
CA VAL A 80 -12.48 -4.47 -15.31
C VAL A 80 -13.35 -3.24 -15.56
N GLU A 81 -13.32 -2.33 -14.61
CA GLU A 81 -14.02 -1.05 -14.62
C GLU A 81 -13.02 0.09 -14.39
N ALA A 82 -13.14 1.17 -15.16
CA ALA A 82 -12.45 2.42 -14.89
C ALA A 82 -13.41 3.38 -14.17
N GLN A 83 -12.98 3.92 -13.05
CA GLN A 83 -13.67 5.00 -12.35
C GLN A 83 -12.89 6.28 -12.57
N ASP A 84 -13.31 7.07 -13.54
CA ASP A 84 -12.68 8.35 -13.88
C ASP A 84 -13.30 9.48 -13.05
N ALA A 85 -12.47 10.42 -12.62
CA ALA A 85 -12.88 11.63 -11.89
C ALA A 85 -11.98 12.81 -12.24
N GLU A 86 -12.55 13.99 -12.24
CA GLU A 86 -11.80 15.26 -12.28
C GLU A 86 -11.68 15.81 -10.87
N LEU A 87 -10.45 15.96 -10.40
CA LEU A 87 -10.12 16.44 -9.07
C LEU A 87 -9.35 17.77 -9.16
N LYS A 88 -9.72 18.73 -8.33
CA LYS A 88 -8.97 19.98 -8.24
C LYS A 88 -7.76 19.80 -7.34
N GLY A 89 -6.57 19.96 -7.90
CA GLY A 89 -5.30 19.99 -7.16
C GLY A 89 -5.19 21.22 -6.24
N TRP A 90 -4.22 21.19 -5.35
CA TRP A 90 -3.96 22.26 -4.38
C TRP A 90 -3.60 23.59 -5.07
N ASP A 91 -2.98 23.54 -6.24
CA ASP A 91 -2.60 24.68 -7.09
C ASP A 91 -3.72 25.13 -8.04
N GLY A 92 -4.90 24.49 -7.96
CA GLY A 92 -6.05 24.75 -8.82
C GLY A 92 -6.06 23.98 -10.14
N THR A 93 -5.02 23.24 -10.46
CA THR A 93 -4.98 22.38 -11.67
C THR A 93 -6.05 21.30 -11.60
N MET A 94 -6.79 21.10 -12.70
CA MET A 94 -7.73 19.99 -12.82
C MET A 94 -6.97 18.72 -13.18
N LEU A 95 -7.06 17.71 -12.31
CA LEU A 95 -6.39 16.42 -12.44
C LEU A 95 -7.37 15.36 -12.90
N ARG A 96 -7.07 14.69 -13.99
CA ARG A 96 -7.82 13.52 -14.45
C ARG A 96 -7.33 12.31 -13.69
N SER A 97 -8.11 11.90 -12.70
CA SER A 97 -7.82 10.73 -11.87
C SER A 97 -8.55 9.52 -12.39
N ARG A 98 -7.93 8.35 -12.28
CA ARG A 98 -8.53 7.05 -12.64
C ARG A 98 -8.25 6.00 -11.59
N ASN A 99 -9.30 5.44 -11.01
CA ASN A 99 -9.22 4.19 -10.28
C ASN A 99 -9.53 3.03 -11.23
N ILE A 100 -8.70 1.99 -11.17
CA ILE A 100 -8.90 0.76 -11.95
C ILE A 100 -9.40 -0.31 -10.98
N ILE A 101 -10.60 -0.81 -11.20
CA ILE A 101 -11.25 -1.81 -10.37
C ILE A 101 -11.33 -3.11 -11.18
N ALA A 102 -10.59 -4.12 -10.74
CA ALA A 102 -10.60 -5.44 -11.37
C ALA A 102 -11.21 -6.47 -10.39
N ARG A 103 -12.16 -7.27 -10.87
CA ARG A 103 -12.87 -8.27 -10.07
C ARG A 103 -12.62 -9.65 -10.64
N PHE A 104 -12.02 -10.52 -9.85
CA PHE A 104 -11.87 -11.93 -10.15
C PHE A 104 -13.02 -12.72 -9.49
N ARG A 105 -13.72 -13.55 -10.25
CA ARG A 105 -14.86 -14.34 -9.78
C ARG A 105 -15.88 -13.50 -8.99
N PRO A 106 -16.50 -12.49 -9.62
CA PRO A 106 -17.37 -11.53 -8.94
C PRO A 106 -18.60 -12.17 -8.26
N GLU A 107 -18.96 -13.39 -8.62
CA GLU A 107 -20.06 -14.17 -8.05
C GLU A 107 -19.75 -14.73 -6.64
N GLN A 108 -18.48 -14.78 -6.23
CA GLN A 108 -18.09 -15.27 -4.91
C GLN A 108 -18.44 -14.24 -3.82
N THR A 109 -18.93 -14.71 -2.68
CA THR A 109 -19.34 -13.86 -1.55
C THR A 109 -18.17 -13.49 -0.64
N THR A 110 -17.20 -14.41 -0.45
CA THR A 110 -15.97 -14.15 0.30
C THR A 110 -14.96 -13.48 -0.61
N ARG A 111 -14.50 -12.28 -0.22
CA ARG A 111 -13.62 -11.45 -1.05
C ARG A 111 -12.44 -10.93 -0.27
N ILE A 112 -11.32 -10.77 -0.96
CA ILE A 112 -10.14 -10.06 -0.50
C ILE A 112 -9.98 -8.83 -1.40
N LEU A 113 -9.75 -7.66 -0.80
CA LEU A 113 -9.43 -6.42 -1.51
C LEU A 113 -7.92 -6.20 -1.44
N LEU A 114 -7.30 -6.08 -2.61
CA LEU A 114 -5.90 -5.66 -2.75
C LEU A 114 -5.88 -4.27 -3.39
N CYS A 115 -5.15 -3.35 -2.81
CA CYS A 115 -5.05 -1.97 -3.29
C CYS A 115 -3.59 -1.58 -3.46
N ALA A 116 -3.30 -0.87 -4.54
CA ALA A 116 -2.01 -0.22 -4.77
C ALA A 116 -2.22 1.01 -5.65
N HIS A 117 -1.48 2.09 -5.41
CA HIS A 117 -1.45 3.19 -6.36
C HIS A 117 -0.55 2.82 -7.56
N TRP A 118 -0.86 3.36 -8.74
CA TRP A 118 -0.15 3.07 -9.98
C TRP A 118 0.39 4.33 -10.67
N ASP A 119 -0.08 5.49 -10.28
CA ASP A 119 0.46 6.79 -10.67
C ASP A 119 1.79 7.08 -9.98
N SER A 120 2.50 8.09 -10.46
CA SER A 120 3.73 8.57 -9.84
C SER A 120 3.60 10.04 -9.46
N ARG A 121 4.44 10.47 -8.51
CA ARG A 121 4.59 11.88 -8.19
C ARG A 121 5.13 12.66 -9.39
N PRO A 122 4.83 13.96 -9.49
CA PRO A 122 5.40 14.81 -10.53
C PRO A 122 6.91 15.04 -10.35
N TRP A 123 7.42 14.88 -9.13
CA TRP A 123 8.83 15.11 -8.77
C TRP A 123 9.38 13.94 -7.97
N ALA A 124 10.69 13.73 -8.05
CA ALA A 124 11.42 12.78 -7.21
C ALA A 124 11.85 13.44 -5.88
N ASP A 125 10.89 14.04 -5.16
CA ASP A 125 11.09 14.86 -3.96
C ASP A 125 11.74 14.15 -2.77
N ASN A 126 11.91 12.82 -2.83
CA ASN A 126 12.66 12.02 -1.87
C ASN A 126 14.05 11.61 -2.38
N ASP A 127 14.45 12.01 -3.58
CA ASP A 127 15.80 11.78 -4.06
C ASP A 127 16.78 12.67 -3.27
N PRO A 128 17.88 12.13 -2.72
CA PRO A 128 18.87 12.93 -2.03
C PRO A 128 19.59 13.94 -2.94
N ASP A 129 19.58 13.71 -4.26
CA ASP A 129 20.07 14.65 -5.25
C ASP A 129 18.92 15.51 -5.80
N SER A 130 18.84 16.77 -5.36
CA SER A 130 17.79 17.69 -5.78
C SER A 130 17.76 18.00 -7.28
N THR A 131 18.83 17.69 -8.02
CA THR A 131 18.86 17.85 -9.49
C THR A 131 17.95 16.84 -10.20
N ASN A 132 17.54 15.76 -9.52
CA ASN A 132 16.64 14.73 -10.02
C ASN A 132 15.16 15.01 -9.73
N TRP A 133 14.83 16.13 -9.09
CA TRP A 133 13.44 16.44 -8.69
C TRP A 133 12.53 16.88 -9.84
N HIS A 134 13.07 17.11 -11.06
CA HIS A 134 12.34 17.67 -12.21
C HIS A 134 12.26 16.70 -13.39
#